data_61feb71b468579fe804f879c071f2f64
#
_entry.id   61feb71b468579fe804f879c071f2f64
#
_cell.length_a   1.000
_cell.length_b   1.000
_cell.length_c   1.000
_cell.angle_alpha   90.00
_cell.angle_beta   90.00
_cell.angle_gamma   90.00
#
_symmetry.space_group_name_H-M   'P 1'
#
loop_
_entity.id
_entity.type
_entity.pdbx_description
1 polymer ?
#
loop_
_entity_poly.entity_id
_entity_poly.type
_entity_poly.pdbx_seq_one_letter_code
_entity_poly.pdbx_strand_id
1 'polypeptide(L)'
;VLERLANAGYIRKGNILLDYGCGKGRVDFFLSYQTRCKSIGIEYDERIYEKAAENKKDAVSSGRVEIELANAEEFAVPETADCMYFFNPFSVEILRKVMARILESYYAEPRRIQLFFYYPSDEYISYLMTVEELMFTDEIVCMDLFPGEDPREKIAIFKLDYIE
;
A
#
# COMPACT_ATOMS: atom_id res chain seq x y z
N VAL A 1 3.96 -6.95 12.23
CA VAL A 1 3.02 -6.81 11.10
C VAL A 1 3.77 -6.82 9.78
N LEU A 2 4.67 -5.87 9.56
CA LEU A 2 5.40 -5.76 8.28
C LEU A 2 6.28 -6.97 8.00
N GLU A 3 6.87 -7.57 9.01
CA GLU A 3 7.67 -8.78 8.86
C GLU A 3 6.82 -9.95 8.34
N ARG A 4 5.60 -10.10 8.86
CA ARG A 4 4.67 -11.12 8.35
C ARG A 4 4.29 -10.87 6.90
N LEU A 5 4.04 -9.61 6.53
CA LEU A 5 3.75 -9.26 5.14
C LEU A 5 4.94 -9.61 4.24
N ALA A 6 6.15 -9.23 4.64
CA ALA A 6 7.36 -9.53 3.87
C ALA A 6 7.57 -11.04 3.71
N ASN A 7 7.35 -11.82 4.77
CA ASN A 7 7.57 -13.26 4.75
C ASN A 7 6.45 -14.04 4.06
N ALA A 8 5.30 -13.44 3.84
CA ALA A 8 4.17 -14.10 3.20
C ALA A 8 4.36 -14.36 1.70
N GLY A 9 5.34 -13.70 1.08
CA GLY A 9 5.69 -13.95 -0.33
C GLY A 9 4.86 -13.20 -1.36
N TYR A 10 3.97 -12.30 -0.94
CA TYR A 10 3.15 -11.52 -1.86
C TYR A 10 3.95 -10.43 -2.57
N ILE A 11 4.93 -9.84 -1.87
CA ILE A 11 5.76 -8.75 -2.40
C ILE A 11 7.15 -9.30 -2.68
N ARG A 12 7.63 -9.12 -3.91
CA ARG A 12 8.89 -9.69 -4.39
C ARG A 12 9.76 -8.62 -5.04
N LYS A 13 10.99 -8.97 -5.35
CA LYS A 13 12.01 -8.07 -5.93
C LYS A 13 11.54 -7.32 -7.18
N GLY A 14 10.74 -7.95 -8.02
CA GLY A 14 10.24 -7.33 -9.25
C GLY A 14 9.06 -6.38 -9.07
N ASN A 15 8.48 -6.33 -7.87
CA ASN A 15 7.31 -5.51 -7.60
C ASN A 15 7.67 -4.05 -7.35
N ILE A 16 6.72 -3.18 -7.65
CA ILE A 16 6.79 -1.74 -7.34
C ILE A 16 5.62 -1.41 -6.42
N LEU A 17 5.95 -1.06 -5.20
CA LEU A 17 5.00 -0.77 -4.13
C LEU A 17 4.68 0.72 -4.07
N LEU A 18 3.40 1.07 -3.98
CA LEU A 18 2.95 2.40 -3.57
C LEU A 18 2.48 2.33 -2.13
N ASP A 19 2.99 3.21 -1.29
CA ASP A 19 2.58 3.34 0.11
C ASP A 19 1.81 4.65 0.27
N TYR A 20 0.49 4.54 0.37
CA TYR A 20 -0.39 5.70 0.48
C TYR A 20 -0.41 6.23 1.92
N GLY A 21 -0.03 7.49 2.08
CA GLY A 21 0.13 8.08 3.40
C GLY A 21 1.35 7.51 4.11
N CYS A 22 2.50 7.58 3.45
CA CYS A 22 3.71 6.88 3.89
C CYS A 22 4.29 7.39 5.22
N GLY A 23 3.85 8.56 5.68
CA GLY A 23 4.40 9.14 6.89
C GLY A 23 5.90 9.35 6.78
N LYS A 24 6.64 8.86 7.76
CA LYS A 24 8.11 8.99 7.80
C LYS A 24 8.83 7.93 6.97
N GLY A 25 8.09 7.09 6.23
CA GLY A 25 8.67 6.13 5.28
C GLY A 25 8.98 4.75 5.85
N ARG A 26 8.55 4.45 7.06
CA ARG A 26 8.86 3.18 7.73
C ARG A 26 8.50 1.95 6.89
N VAL A 27 7.30 1.93 6.33
CA VAL A 27 6.83 0.80 5.52
C VAL A 27 7.70 0.63 4.29
N ASP A 28 7.98 1.73 3.61
CA ASP A 28 8.79 1.75 2.39
C ASP A 28 10.20 1.23 2.63
N PHE A 29 10.87 1.76 3.64
CA PHE A 29 12.25 1.36 3.94
C PHE A 29 12.33 -0.10 4.38
N PHE A 30 11.39 -0.54 5.22
CA PHE A 30 11.38 -1.91 5.73
C PHE A 30 11.08 -2.93 4.62
N LEU A 31 10.00 -2.71 3.86
CA LEU A 31 9.61 -3.67 2.82
C LEU A 31 10.62 -3.73 1.68
N SER A 32 11.19 -2.59 1.27
CA SER A 32 12.25 -2.58 0.27
C SER A 32 13.52 -3.27 0.76
N TYR A 33 13.85 -3.14 2.03
CA TYR A 33 14.97 -3.86 2.62
C TYR A 33 14.73 -5.38 2.64
N GLN A 34 13.56 -5.80 3.12
CA GLN A 34 13.25 -7.22 3.29
C GLN A 34 12.98 -7.95 1.97
N THR A 35 12.25 -7.32 1.06
CA THR A 35 11.79 -7.98 -0.18
C THR A 35 12.59 -7.58 -1.41
N ARG A 36 13.39 -6.53 -1.31
CA ARG A 36 14.13 -5.90 -2.39
C ARG A 36 13.23 -5.29 -3.48
N CYS A 37 11.95 -5.06 -3.18
CA CYS A 37 11.05 -4.36 -4.09
C CYS A 37 11.43 -2.88 -4.19
N LYS A 38 10.99 -2.22 -5.25
CA LYS A 38 11.00 -0.77 -5.32
C LYS A 38 9.77 -0.24 -4.60
N SER A 39 9.90 0.91 -3.96
CA SER A 39 8.82 1.51 -3.19
C SER A 39 8.72 3.00 -3.45
N ILE A 40 7.50 3.49 -3.58
CA ILE A 40 7.18 4.91 -3.71
C ILE A 40 6.23 5.26 -2.57
N GLY A 41 6.70 6.06 -1.62
CA GLY A 41 5.87 6.57 -0.53
C GLY A 41 5.24 7.89 -0.95
N ILE A 42 3.93 8.02 -0.72
CA ILE A 42 3.17 9.22 -1.06
C ILE A 42 2.71 9.88 0.23
N GLU A 43 3.11 11.12 0.45
CA GLU A 43 2.76 11.89 1.63
C GLU A 43 2.26 13.28 1.24
N TYR A 44 1.14 13.70 1.82
CA TYR A 44 0.53 15.00 1.55
C TYR A 44 1.08 16.11 2.46
N ASP A 45 1.43 15.78 3.70
CA ASP A 45 1.94 16.74 4.68
C ASP A 45 3.42 17.04 4.42
N GLU A 46 3.73 18.29 4.11
CA GLU A 46 5.09 18.73 3.79
C GLU A 46 6.09 18.47 4.91
N ARG A 47 5.69 18.68 6.17
CA ARG A 47 6.59 18.49 7.32
C ARG A 47 6.93 17.01 7.51
N ILE A 48 5.94 16.14 7.33
CA ILE A 48 6.14 14.70 7.46
C ILE A 48 6.97 14.21 6.26
N TYR A 49 6.67 14.71 5.07
CA TYR A 49 7.47 14.42 3.87
C TYR A 49 8.94 14.73 4.06
N GLU A 50 9.26 15.90 4.64
CA GLU A 50 10.64 16.30 4.89
C GLU A 50 11.35 15.32 5.83
N LYS A 51 10.65 14.82 6.85
CA LYS A 51 11.19 13.81 7.76
C LYS A 51 11.43 12.47 7.05
N ALA A 52 10.53 12.08 6.17
CA ALA A 52 10.71 10.87 5.36
C ALA A 52 11.92 11.00 4.44
N ALA A 53 12.08 12.15 3.79
CA ALA A 53 13.22 12.43 2.92
C ALA A 53 14.54 12.43 3.70
N GLU A 54 14.53 12.94 4.92
CA GLU A 54 15.68 12.90 5.81
C GLU A 54 16.03 11.48 6.23
N ASN A 55 15.03 10.69 6.63
CA ASN A 55 15.21 9.29 6.99
C ASN A 55 15.77 8.46 5.84
N LYS A 56 15.41 8.81 4.61
CA LYS A 56 15.89 8.12 3.42
C LYS A 56 17.40 8.17 3.31
N LYS A 57 18.04 9.26 3.73
CA LYS A 57 19.49 9.42 3.64
C LYS A 57 20.25 8.35 4.41
N ASP A 58 19.67 7.87 5.51
CA ASP A 58 20.30 6.89 6.40
C ASP A 58 19.81 5.46 6.17
N ALA A 59 18.80 5.26 5.32
CA ALA A 59 18.21 3.94 5.09
C ALA A 59 19.07 3.08 4.18
N VAL A 60 19.28 1.83 4.56
CA VAL A 60 20.03 0.86 3.74
C VAL A 60 19.36 0.65 2.38
N SER A 61 18.03 0.69 2.35
CA SER A 61 17.24 0.49 1.13
C SER A 61 17.05 1.75 0.29
N SER A 62 17.72 2.86 0.61
CA SER A 62 17.47 4.18 0.00
C SER A 62 17.47 4.18 -1.53
N GLY A 63 18.32 3.34 -2.15
CA GLY A 63 18.40 3.26 -3.62
C GLY A 63 17.15 2.66 -4.28
N ARG A 64 16.26 2.03 -3.51
CA ARG A 64 15.03 1.44 -4.02
C ARG A 64 13.77 2.17 -3.55
N VAL A 65 13.92 3.24 -2.79
CA VAL A 65 12.80 3.98 -2.20
C VAL A 65 12.78 5.40 -2.74
N GLU A 66 11.60 5.83 -3.19
CA GLU A 66 11.31 7.22 -3.53
C GLU A 66 10.21 7.71 -2.59
N ILE A 67 10.29 8.96 -2.16
CA ILE A 67 9.25 9.61 -1.36
C ILE A 67 8.75 10.80 -2.17
N GLU A 68 7.44 10.90 -2.35
CA GLU A 68 6.82 11.98 -3.11
C GLU A 68 5.85 12.80 -2.24
N LEU A 69 5.95 14.11 -2.34
CA LEU A 69 4.98 15.03 -1.78
C LEU A 69 3.84 15.17 -2.78
N ALA A 70 2.72 14.54 -2.51
CA ALA A 70 1.60 14.52 -3.44
C ALA A 70 0.27 14.28 -2.73
N ASN A 71 -0.80 14.74 -3.37
CA ASN A 71 -2.16 14.43 -2.97
C ASN A 71 -2.56 13.10 -3.61
N ALA A 72 -2.89 12.11 -2.78
CA ALA A 72 -3.26 10.77 -3.23
C ALA A 72 -4.46 10.76 -4.20
N GLU A 73 -5.40 11.68 -4.02
CA GLU A 73 -6.58 11.80 -4.89
C GLU A 73 -6.24 12.16 -6.33
N GLU A 74 -5.14 12.86 -6.52
CA GLU A 74 -4.69 13.39 -7.81
C GLU A 74 -3.47 12.65 -8.36
N PHE A 75 -2.87 11.80 -7.55
CA PHE A 75 -1.64 11.10 -7.92
C PHE A 75 -1.91 10.09 -9.03
N ALA A 76 -1.24 10.29 -10.17
CA ALA A 76 -1.32 9.34 -11.28
C ALA A 76 -0.51 8.09 -10.95
N VAL A 77 -1.18 6.94 -10.91
CA VAL A 77 -0.54 5.67 -10.56
C VAL A 77 0.34 5.22 -11.73
N PRO A 78 1.64 5.01 -11.49
CA PRO A 78 2.53 4.51 -12.54
C PRO A 78 2.04 3.16 -13.10
N GLU A 79 2.14 2.99 -14.40
CA GLU A 79 1.70 1.76 -15.08
C GLU A 79 2.49 0.52 -14.64
N THR A 80 3.65 0.73 -14.03
CA THR A 80 4.50 -0.34 -13.51
C THR A 80 4.22 -0.70 -12.06
N ALA A 81 3.44 0.12 -11.34
CA ALA A 81 3.13 -0.15 -9.93
C ALA A 81 2.12 -1.29 -9.82
N ASP A 82 2.41 -2.28 -8.99
CA ASP A 82 1.63 -3.51 -8.88
C ASP A 82 1.33 -3.96 -7.44
N CYS A 83 1.76 -3.19 -6.45
CA CYS A 83 1.43 -3.40 -5.04
C CYS A 83 1.07 -2.06 -4.41
N MET A 84 -0.03 -2.02 -3.65
CA MET A 84 -0.48 -0.83 -2.94
C MET A 84 -0.69 -1.16 -1.46
N TYR A 85 -0.20 -0.30 -0.57
CA TYR A 85 -0.32 -0.48 0.87
C TYR A 85 -1.06 0.68 1.50
N PHE A 86 -1.99 0.35 2.40
CA PHE A 86 -2.85 1.33 3.09
C PHE A 86 -2.94 0.99 4.57
N PHE A 87 -2.74 1.96 5.42
CA PHE A 87 -3.04 1.86 6.85
C PHE A 87 -3.99 3.00 7.24
N ASN A 88 -5.26 2.87 6.82
CA ASN A 88 -6.32 3.88 7.01
C ASN A 88 -5.81 5.32 6.83
N PRO A 89 -5.12 5.63 5.73
CA PRO A 89 -4.45 6.91 5.60
C PRO A 89 -5.40 8.09 5.39
N PHE A 90 -6.66 7.83 5.04
CA PHE A 90 -7.66 8.85 4.72
C PHE A 90 -9.08 8.27 4.82
N SER A 91 -10.09 9.14 4.61
CA SER A 91 -11.50 8.75 4.64
C SER A 91 -11.86 7.82 3.48
N VAL A 92 -13.03 7.16 3.58
CA VAL A 92 -13.53 6.30 2.49
C VAL A 92 -13.84 7.11 1.23
N GLU A 93 -14.23 8.38 1.37
CA GLU A 93 -14.48 9.28 0.22
C GLU A 93 -13.20 9.51 -0.57
N ILE A 94 -12.09 9.71 0.13
CA ILE A 94 -10.78 9.84 -0.52
C ILE A 94 -10.34 8.49 -1.11
N LEU A 95 -10.58 7.40 -0.40
CA LEU A 95 -10.27 6.06 -0.92
C LEU A 95 -10.98 5.80 -2.25
N ARG A 96 -12.24 6.23 -2.40
CA ARG A 96 -12.97 6.12 -3.67
C ARG A 96 -12.24 6.80 -4.81
N LYS A 97 -11.70 7.99 -4.58
CA LYS A 97 -10.95 8.74 -5.60
C LYS A 97 -9.61 8.08 -5.90
N VAL A 98 -8.93 7.59 -4.88
CA VAL A 98 -7.68 6.84 -5.05
C VAL A 98 -7.92 5.57 -5.85
N MET A 99 -8.98 4.82 -5.55
CA MET A 99 -9.35 3.62 -6.30
C MET A 99 -9.64 3.95 -7.77
N ALA A 100 -10.30 5.09 -8.05
CA ALA A 100 -10.52 5.52 -9.42
C ALA A 100 -9.19 5.70 -10.17
N ARG A 101 -8.17 6.29 -9.53
CA ARG A 101 -6.84 6.44 -10.12
C ARG A 101 -6.15 5.09 -10.35
N ILE A 102 -6.27 4.18 -9.41
CA ILE A 102 -5.71 2.83 -9.53
C ILE A 102 -6.37 2.10 -10.70
N LEU A 103 -7.70 2.18 -10.82
CA LEU A 103 -8.44 1.55 -11.91
C LEU A 103 -8.10 2.17 -13.27
N GLU A 104 -7.92 3.49 -13.36
CA GLU A 104 -7.45 4.14 -14.58
C GLU A 104 -6.12 3.55 -15.04
N SER A 105 -5.17 3.41 -14.12
CA SER A 105 -3.86 2.80 -14.42
C SER A 105 -3.99 1.34 -14.81
N TYR A 106 -4.85 0.60 -14.12
CA TYR A 106 -5.11 -0.81 -14.40
C TYR A 106 -5.68 -1.02 -15.81
N TYR A 107 -6.64 -0.18 -16.22
CA TYR A 107 -7.23 -0.29 -17.56
C TYR A 107 -6.28 0.20 -18.66
N ALA A 108 -5.44 1.18 -18.37
CA ALA A 108 -4.43 1.65 -19.32
C ALA A 108 -3.36 0.58 -19.60
N GLU A 109 -2.93 -0.13 -18.56
CA GLU A 109 -1.97 -1.23 -18.65
C GLU A 109 -2.44 -2.38 -17.75
N PRO A 110 -3.26 -3.31 -18.29
CA PRO A 110 -3.76 -4.43 -17.50
C PRO A 110 -2.63 -5.31 -16.97
N ARG A 111 -2.69 -5.54 -15.66
CA ARG A 111 -1.70 -6.33 -14.93
C ARG A 111 -2.29 -6.76 -13.60
N ARG A 112 -1.69 -7.72 -12.94
CA ARG A 112 -2.08 -8.04 -11.57
C ARG A 112 -1.63 -6.93 -10.65
N ILE A 113 -2.57 -6.37 -9.88
CA ILE A 113 -2.30 -5.41 -8.81
C ILE A 113 -2.80 -6.02 -7.51
N GLN A 114 -1.94 -6.03 -6.49
CA GLN A 114 -2.30 -6.48 -5.15
C GLN A 114 -2.42 -5.27 -4.23
N LEU A 115 -3.48 -5.24 -3.42
CA LEU A 115 -3.75 -4.16 -2.49
C LEU A 115 -3.79 -4.72 -1.07
N PHE A 116 -3.02 -4.11 -0.19
CA PHE A 116 -2.83 -4.54 1.19
C PHE A 116 -3.38 -3.47 2.12
N PHE A 117 -4.42 -3.83 2.89
CA PHE A 117 -5.06 -2.92 3.82
C PHE A 117 -4.80 -3.39 5.24
N TYR A 118 -3.89 -2.71 5.94
CA TYR A 118 -3.61 -3.02 7.33
C TYR A 118 -4.60 -2.30 8.23
N TYR A 119 -5.12 -3.02 9.20
CA TYR A 119 -6.09 -2.54 10.19
C TYR A 119 -7.28 -1.83 9.51
N PRO A 120 -7.93 -2.49 8.56
CA PRO A 120 -8.93 -1.82 7.74
C PRO A 120 -10.18 -1.46 8.55
N SER A 121 -10.70 -0.25 8.32
CA SER A 121 -11.99 0.14 8.90
C SER A 121 -13.13 -0.64 8.24
N ASP A 122 -14.25 -0.74 8.95
CA ASP A 122 -15.45 -1.38 8.40
C ASP A 122 -15.95 -0.65 7.15
N GLU A 123 -15.81 0.68 7.12
CA GLU A 123 -16.19 1.49 5.96
C GLU A 123 -15.32 1.16 4.75
N TYR A 124 -14.01 0.96 4.95
CA TYR A 124 -13.12 0.52 3.88
C TYR A 124 -13.55 -0.83 3.32
N ILE A 125 -13.73 -1.80 4.18
CA ILE A 125 -14.11 -3.15 3.75
C ILE A 125 -15.47 -3.12 3.02
N SER A 126 -16.46 -2.44 3.57
CA SER A 126 -17.79 -2.33 2.95
C SER A 126 -17.69 -1.72 1.54
N TYR A 127 -16.89 -0.68 1.38
CA TYR A 127 -16.69 -0.07 0.08
C TYR A 127 -15.95 -1.01 -0.88
N LEU A 128 -14.85 -1.60 -0.44
CA LEU A 128 -14.02 -2.46 -1.29
C LEU A 128 -14.79 -3.66 -1.82
N MET A 129 -15.70 -4.21 -1.01
CA MET A 129 -16.54 -5.33 -1.42
C MET A 129 -17.57 -4.96 -2.49
N THR A 130 -17.79 -3.66 -2.72
CA THR A 130 -18.69 -3.19 -3.81
C THR A 130 -17.94 -2.91 -5.11
N VAL A 131 -16.61 -2.86 -5.09
CA VAL A 131 -15.82 -2.60 -6.30
C VAL A 131 -15.75 -3.88 -7.14
N GLU A 132 -16.39 -3.84 -8.29
CA GLU A 132 -16.60 -5.02 -9.14
C GLU A 132 -15.29 -5.68 -9.58
N GLU A 133 -14.29 -4.87 -9.91
CA GLU A 133 -13.00 -5.35 -10.38
C GLU A 133 -12.13 -5.97 -9.28
N LEU A 134 -12.39 -5.66 -8.02
CA LEU A 134 -11.60 -6.17 -6.90
C LEU A 134 -12.06 -7.55 -6.45
N MET A 135 -11.10 -8.41 -6.18
CA MET A 135 -11.33 -9.72 -5.59
C MET A 135 -10.60 -9.81 -4.25
N PHE A 136 -11.34 -10.16 -3.19
CA PHE A 136 -10.72 -10.49 -1.90
C PHE A 136 -9.98 -11.84 -2.06
N THR A 137 -8.72 -11.88 -1.66
CA THR A 137 -7.90 -13.09 -1.86
C THR A 137 -7.45 -13.75 -0.58
N ASP A 138 -7.09 -12.97 0.42
CA ASP A 138 -6.52 -13.53 1.65
C ASP A 138 -6.51 -12.47 2.75
N GLU A 139 -6.21 -12.91 3.98
CA GLU A 139 -5.87 -12.01 5.06
C GLU A 139 -4.72 -12.56 5.88
N ILE A 140 -3.86 -11.67 6.35
CA ILE A 140 -2.77 -12.02 7.26
C ILE A 140 -3.20 -11.59 8.65
N VAL A 141 -3.47 -12.57 9.52
CA VAL A 141 -3.89 -12.30 10.89
C VAL A 141 -2.69 -11.82 11.71
N CYS A 142 -2.87 -10.69 12.41
CA CYS A 142 -1.83 -10.10 13.27
C CYS A 142 -2.32 -9.91 14.71
N MET A 143 -3.48 -10.43 15.03
CA MET A 143 -4.14 -10.26 16.33
C MET A 143 -3.28 -10.77 17.51
N ASP A 144 -2.54 -11.82 17.30
CA ASP A 144 -1.64 -12.41 18.31
C ASP A 144 -0.41 -11.57 18.63
N LEU A 145 -0.10 -10.56 17.80
CA LEU A 145 1.05 -9.67 18.01
C LEU A 145 0.77 -8.56 19.04
N PHE A 146 -0.47 -8.36 19.42
CA PHE A 146 -0.90 -7.27 20.29
C PHE A 146 -1.79 -7.77 21.41
N PRO A 147 -1.82 -7.10 22.58
CA PRO A 147 -2.78 -7.44 23.63
C PRO A 147 -4.19 -7.05 23.18
N GLY A 148 -5.22 -7.80 23.61
CA GLY A 148 -6.65 -7.43 23.44
C GLY A 148 -7.29 -8.05 22.27
N GLU A 149 -7.18 -9.03 21.67
CA GLU A 149 -7.96 -9.79 20.67
C GLU A 149 -8.77 -8.93 19.69
N ASP A 150 -8.19 -7.84 19.17
CA ASP A 150 -8.84 -6.99 18.18
C ASP A 150 -8.84 -7.66 16.80
N PRO A 151 -10.01 -8.03 16.24
CA PRO A 151 -10.07 -8.73 14.95
C PRO A 151 -9.65 -7.85 13.77
N ARG A 152 -9.51 -6.54 13.95
CA ARG A 152 -9.02 -5.63 12.91
C ARG A 152 -7.50 -5.69 12.77
N GLU A 153 -6.79 -6.28 13.73
CA GLU A 153 -5.34 -6.49 13.63
C GLU A 153 -5.06 -7.56 12.58
N LYS A 154 -5.16 -7.14 11.33
CA LYS A 154 -4.94 -7.98 10.16
C LYS A 154 -4.58 -7.14 8.94
N ILE A 155 -4.03 -7.78 7.93
CA ILE A 155 -3.88 -7.20 6.60
C ILE A 155 -4.87 -7.92 5.70
N ALA A 156 -5.86 -7.17 5.18
CA ALA A 156 -6.78 -7.69 4.18
C ALA A 156 -6.16 -7.50 2.79
N ILE A 157 -6.17 -8.54 1.98
CA ILE A 157 -5.52 -8.55 0.67
C ILE A 157 -6.56 -8.70 -0.42
N PHE A 158 -6.55 -7.74 -1.34
CA PHE A 158 -7.39 -7.73 -2.53
C PHE A 158 -6.50 -7.75 -3.77
N LYS A 159 -7.06 -8.18 -4.89
CA LYS A 159 -6.35 -8.10 -6.17
C LYS A 159 -7.23 -7.58 -7.28
N LEU A 160 -6.59 -6.93 -8.24
CA LEU A 160 -7.08 -6.73 -9.58
C LEU A 160 -6.32 -7.71 -10.46
N ASP A 161 -7.03 -8.51 -11.22
CA ASP A 161 -6.41 -9.47 -12.13
C ASP A 161 -7.04 -9.33 -13.51
N TYR A 162 -6.22 -9.35 -14.54
CA TYR A 162 -6.74 -9.23 -15.88
C TYR A 162 -7.28 -10.58 -16.38
N ILE A 163 -8.32 -10.50 -17.18
CA ILE A 163 -8.91 -11.67 -17.83
C ILE A 163 -8.32 -11.70 -19.24
N GLU A 164 -7.68 -12.81 -19.56
CA GLU A 164 -7.19 -13.05 -20.92
C GLU A 164 -8.33 -13.36 -21.88
#